data_f271745ca80f6c115fbb31b1eff26081
#
_entry.id   f271745ca80f6c115fbb31b1eff26081
#
_cell.length_a   1.000
_cell.length_b   1.000
_cell.length_c   1.000
_cell.angle_alpha   90.00
_cell.angle_beta   90.00
_cell.angle_gamma   90.00
#
_symmetry.space_group_name_H-M   'P 1'
#
loop_
_entity.id
_entity.type
_entity.pdbx_description
1 polymer ?
#
loop_
_entity_poly.entity_id
_entity_poly.type
_entity_poly.pdbx_seq_one_letter_code
_entity_poly.pdbx_strand_id
1 'polypeptide(L)'
;MPKNTKPLVFMITGVARAGKDTFAACLMEHFNGNGCRAEVFKFADVLKDRANDVLRAMGVFKAGERDFHAEEFKVRHRGLLVELGRTLRGVDKDIFARHLNAQIHMFLDYAPLDVRPVALVSDWRYLNEYLFLAKHLDAQIVTVEMQRPGYGPANDEEAGSLADMMASMQILHTRLAVDPAGVRAVASEI
;
A
#
# COMPACT_ATOMS: atom_id res chain seq x y z
N MET A 1 12.66 -29.35 -5.47
CA MET A 1 12.90 -28.55 -4.25
C MET A 1 12.70 -27.09 -4.60
N PRO A 2 11.79 -26.37 -4.00
CA PRO A 2 11.67 -24.95 -4.29
C PRO A 2 12.98 -24.29 -3.87
N LYS A 3 13.57 -23.55 -4.77
CA LYS A 3 14.68 -22.66 -4.47
C LYS A 3 14.18 -21.71 -3.40
N ASN A 4 14.96 -21.51 -2.35
CA ASN A 4 14.75 -20.50 -1.33
C ASN A 4 14.67 -19.12 -2.03
N THR A 5 13.50 -18.79 -2.55
CA THR A 5 13.29 -17.56 -3.28
C THR A 5 12.95 -16.48 -2.26
N LYS A 6 13.82 -15.49 -2.19
CA LYS A 6 13.65 -14.31 -1.33
C LYS A 6 12.20 -13.79 -1.40
N PRO A 7 11.58 -13.41 -0.28
CA PRO A 7 10.27 -12.78 -0.27
C PRO A 7 10.18 -11.61 -1.24
N LEU A 8 9.00 -11.38 -1.80
CA LEU A 8 8.77 -10.31 -2.76
C LEU A 8 7.82 -9.26 -2.19
N VAL A 9 8.17 -7.99 -2.34
CA VAL A 9 7.34 -6.87 -1.93
C VAL A 9 7.12 -5.94 -3.12
N PHE A 10 5.89 -5.77 -3.56
CA PHE A 10 5.51 -4.75 -4.53
C PHE A 10 5.09 -3.48 -3.81
N MET A 11 5.67 -2.36 -4.16
CA MET A 11 5.23 -1.04 -3.72
C MET A 11 4.61 -0.29 -4.90
N ILE A 12 3.29 -0.13 -4.86
CA ILE A 12 2.49 0.42 -5.95
C ILE A 12 2.10 1.85 -5.63
N THR A 13 2.48 2.78 -6.48
CA THR A 13 2.17 4.20 -6.38
C THR A 13 1.39 4.70 -7.60
N GLY A 14 1.01 5.96 -7.60
CA GLY A 14 0.29 6.65 -8.68
C GLY A 14 -0.87 7.48 -8.15
N VAL A 15 -1.41 8.34 -8.99
CA VAL A 15 -2.50 9.27 -8.63
C VAL A 15 -3.79 8.56 -8.21
N ALA A 16 -4.68 9.30 -7.56
CA ALA A 16 -6.01 8.78 -7.22
C ALA A 16 -6.72 8.26 -8.49
N ARG A 17 -7.40 7.12 -8.37
CA ARG A 17 -8.13 6.46 -9.46
C ARG A 17 -7.25 5.95 -10.62
N ALA A 18 -5.95 5.84 -10.46
CA ALA A 18 -5.04 5.24 -11.46
C ALA A 18 -5.19 3.71 -11.60
N GLY A 19 -5.98 3.04 -10.75
CA GLY A 19 -6.19 1.59 -10.83
C GLY A 19 -5.28 0.76 -9.92
N LYS A 20 -4.58 1.38 -8.97
CA LYS A 20 -3.65 0.71 -8.03
C LYS A 20 -4.27 -0.49 -7.30
N ASP A 21 -5.47 -0.30 -6.73
CA ASP A 21 -6.16 -1.38 -6.00
C ASP A 21 -6.56 -2.53 -6.91
N THR A 22 -7.01 -2.22 -8.13
CA THR A 22 -7.35 -3.23 -9.14
C THR A 22 -6.10 -4.01 -9.55
N PHE A 23 -4.99 -3.33 -9.78
CA PHE A 23 -3.72 -3.95 -10.12
C PHE A 23 -3.20 -4.85 -8.99
N ALA A 24 -3.23 -4.37 -7.75
CA ALA A 24 -2.85 -5.17 -6.59
C ALA A 24 -3.72 -6.43 -6.44
N ALA A 25 -5.04 -6.30 -6.66
CA ALA A 25 -5.95 -7.45 -6.60
C ALA A 25 -5.64 -8.47 -7.72
N CYS A 26 -5.37 -8.03 -8.95
CA CYS A 26 -4.98 -8.91 -10.06
C CYS A 26 -3.64 -9.61 -9.80
N LEU A 27 -2.64 -8.90 -9.26
CA LEU A 27 -1.36 -9.51 -8.85
C LEU A 27 -1.57 -10.55 -7.75
N MET A 28 -2.41 -10.24 -6.76
CA MET A 28 -2.72 -11.19 -5.68
C MET A 28 -3.35 -12.47 -6.22
N GLU A 29 -4.34 -12.35 -7.11
CA GLU A 29 -4.96 -13.50 -7.78
C GLU A 29 -3.94 -14.29 -8.58
N HIS A 30 -3.08 -13.61 -9.36
CA HIS A 30 -2.04 -14.25 -10.18
C HIS A 30 -1.04 -15.03 -9.32
N PHE A 31 -0.46 -14.41 -8.31
CA PHE A 31 0.54 -15.06 -7.45
C PHE A 31 -0.05 -16.23 -6.65
N ASN A 32 -1.25 -16.06 -6.09
CA ASN A 32 -1.93 -17.15 -5.38
C ASN A 32 -2.28 -18.33 -6.31
N GLY A 33 -2.67 -18.05 -7.56
CA GLY A 33 -2.92 -19.08 -8.58
C GLY A 33 -1.66 -19.82 -9.03
N ASN A 34 -0.47 -19.23 -8.83
CA ASN A 34 0.83 -19.83 -9.19
C ASN A 34 1.61 -20.36 -7.98
N GLY A 35 0.93 -20.69 -6.88
CA GLY A 35 1.55 -21.37 -5.73
C GLY A 35 2.37 -20.44 -4.82
N CYS A 36 2.23 -19.13 -4.94
CA CYS A 36 2.72 -18.17 -3.96
C CYS A 36 1.65 -17.90 -2.90
N ARG A 37 2.03 -17.21 -1.82
CA ARG A 37 1.09 -16.61 -0.86
C ARG A 37 1.16 -15.11 -0.99
N ALA A 38 0.16 -14.50 -1.60
CA ALA A 38 0.10 -13.06 -1.81
C ALA A 38 -0.98 -12.39 -0.95
N GLU A 39 -0.66 -11.21 -0.38
CA GLU A 39 -1.58 -10.42 0.43
C GLU A 39 -1.38 -8.92 0.15
N VAL A 40 -2.49 -8.15 0.21
CA VAL A 40 -2.48 -6.70 -0.01
C VAL A 40 -2.40 -5.97 1.32
N PHE A 41 -1.49 -5.01 1.40
CA PHE A 41 -1.23 -4.13 2.56
C PHE A 41 -1.44 -2.67 2.17
N LYS A 42 -1.91 -1.85 3.13
CA LYS A 42 -2.16 -0.42 2.90
C LYS A 42 -1.74 0.42 4.11
N PHE A 43 -0.98 1.48 3.87
CA PHE A 43 -0.66 2.50 4.89
C PHE A 43 -1.93 3.18 5.42
N ALA A 44 -2.92 3.40 4.54
CA ALA A 44 -4.20 4.00 4.91
C ALA A 44 -5.00 3.13 5.88
N ASP A 45 -4.87 1.81 5.83
CA ASP A 45 -5.60 0.93 6.74
C ASP A 45 -5.05 1.02 8.16
N VAL A 46 -3.72 1.15 8.32
CA VAL A 46 -3.10 1.44 9.62
C VAL A 46 -3.69 2.72 10.24
N LEU A 47 -3.83 3.78 9.45
CA LEU A 47 -4.42 5.05 9.93
C LEU A 47 -5.89 4.88 10.32
N LYS A 48 -6.68 4.17 9.52
CA LYS A 48 -8.10 3.91 9.79
C LYS A 48 -8.29 3.10 11.06
N ASP A 49 -7.49 2.05 11.25
CA ASP A 49 -7.54 1.22 12.45
C ASP A 49 -7.27 2.05 13.71
N ARG A 50 -6.23 2.89 13.70
CA ARG A 50 -5.91 3.77 14.83
C ARG A 50 -7.00 4.81 15.07
N ALA A 51 -7.57 5.41 14.03
CA ALA A 51 -8.70 6.32 14.16
C ALA A 51 -9.92 5.61 14.76
N ASN A 52 -10.22 4.40 14.33
CA ASN A 52 -11.31 3.58 14.87
C ASN A 52 -11.06 3.24 16.34
N ASP A 53 -9.85 2.85 16.72
CA ASP A 53 -9.49 2.55 18.11
C ASP A 53 -9.74 3.75 19.03
N VAL A 54 -9.31 4.95 18.62
CA VAL A 54 -9.52 6.19 19.37
C VAL A 54 -11.01 6.49 19.52
N LEU A 55 -11.79 6.42 18.44
CA LEU A 55 -13.23 6.72 18.48
C LEU A 55 -14.01 5.71 19.32
N ARG A 56 -13.62 4.43 19.29
CA ARG A 56 -14.19 3.41 20.17
C ARG A 56 -13.88 3.68 21.64
N ALA A 57 -12.63 4.00 21.95
CA ALA A 57 -12.22 4.33 23.30
C ALA A 57 -12.93 5.56 23.88
N MET A 58 -13.33 6.50 23.01
CA MET A 58 -14.11 7.69 23.38
C MET A 58 -15.62 7.43 23.39
N GLY A 59 -16.08 6.21 23.08
CA GLY A 59 -17.50 5.85 23.07
C GLY A 59 -18.30 6.46 21.90
N VAL A 60 -17.62 6.90 20.82
CA VAL A 60 -18.28 7.53 19.66
C VAL A 60 -19.09 6.51 18.87
N PHE A 61 -18.63 5.26 18.78
CA PHE A 61 -19.40 4.17 18.19
C PHE A 61 -19.13 2.83 18.91
N LYS A 62 -20.12 1.94 18.80
CA LYS A 62 -20.08 0.60 19.39
C LYS A 62 -19.44 -0.40 18.43
N ALA A 63 -19.04 -1.55 18.97
CA ALA A 63 -18.56 -2.65 18.14
C ALA A 63 -19.64 -3.07 17.13
N GLY A 64 -19.25 -3.21 15.86
CA GLY A 64 -20.14 -3.56 14.76
C GLY A 64 -20.84 -2.39 14.06
N GLU A 65 -20.69 -1.16 14.55
CA GLU A 65 -21.12 0.03 13.81
C GLU A 65 -20.15 0.35 12.66
N ARG A 66 -20.68 1.07 11.63
CA ARG A 66 -19.86 1.52 10.49
C ARG A 66 -18.74 2.40 10.98
N ASP A 67 -17.52 2.13 10.49
CA ASP A 67 -16.29 2.79 10.86
C ASP A 67 -15.53 3.29 9.61
N PHE A 68 -14.27 3.66 9.74
CA PHE A 68 -13.47 4.19 8.62
C PHE A 68 -13.19 3.19 7.49
N HIS A 69 -13.47 1.91 7.64
CA HIS A 69 -13.42 0.94 6.52
C HIS A 69 -14.68 1.00 5.66
N ALA A 70 -15.80 1.51 6.19
CA ALA A 70 -17.01 1.77 5.42
C ALA A 70 -16.85 3.07 4.60
N GLU A 71 -17.06 2.99 3.29
CA GLU A 71 -16.84 4.12 2.36
C GLU A 71 -17.67 5.35 2.74
N GLU A 72 -18.94 5.17 3.10
CA GLU A 72 -19.84 6.27 3.51
C GLU A 72 -19.32 7.01 4.75
N PHE A 73 -18.84 6.26 5.75
CA PHE A 73 -18.29 6.84 6.98
C PHE A 73 -16.98 7.58 6.69
N LYS A 74 -16.09 6.95 5.90
CA LYS A 74 -14.83 7.53 5.47
C LYS A 74 -15.02 8.85 4.70
N VAL A 75 -15.95 8.88 3.74
CA VAL A 75 -16.23 10.10 2.95
C VAL A 75 -16.73 11.23 3.86
N ARG A 76 -17.68 10.91 4.77
CA ARG A 76 -18.25 11.89 5.71
C ARG A 76 -17.22 12.48 6.66
N HIS A 77 -16.26 11.68 7.12
CA HIS A 77 -15.29 12.04 8.14
C HIS A 77 -13.85 12.10 7.63
N ARG A 78 -13.68 12.26 6.31
CA ARG A 78 -12.35 12.29 5.66
C ARG A 78 -11.41 13.32 6.28
N GLY A 79 -11.93 14.48 6.67
CA GLY A 79 -11.13 15.55 7.30
C GLY A 79 -10.41 15.06 8.57
N LEU A 80 -11.09 14.28 9.40
CA LEU A 80 -10.47 13.71 10.61
C LEU A 80 -9.29 12.81 10.27
N LEU A 81 -9.42 11.92 9.26
CA LEU A 81 -8.31 11.05 8.85
C LEU A 81 -7.12 11.86 8.32
N VAL A 82 -7.37 12.90 7.53
CA VAL A 82 -6.31 13.75 6.98
C VAL A 82 -5.54 14.45 8.09
N GLU A 83 -6.25 15.09 9.03
CA GLU A 83 -5.61 15.80 10.14
C GLU A 83 -4.90 14.85 11.11
N LEU A 84 -5.50 13.71 11.44
CA LEU A 84 -4.86 12.70 12.27
C LEU A 84 -3.58 12.18 11.60
N GLY A 85 -3.64 11.85 10.31
CA GLY A 85 -2.49 11.38 9.55
C GLY A 85 -1.36 12.41 9.51
N ARG A 86 -1.70 13.70 9.29
CA ARG A 86 -0.73 14.81 9.31
C ARG A 86 -0.11 15.00 10.68
N THR A 87 -0.91 15.01 11.74
CA THR A 87 -0.45 15.17 13.12
C THR A 87 0.50 14.03 13.52
N LEU A 88 0.13 12.79 13.24
CA LEU A 88 0.95 11.62 13.57
C LEU A 88 2.30 11.64 12.83
N ARG A 89 2.32 11.99 11.54
CA ARG A 89 3.57 12.16 10.79
C ARG A 89 4.41 13.35 11.30
N GLY A 90 3.77 14.38 11.83
CA GLY A 90 4.47 15.50 12.48
C GLY A 90 5.22 15.08 13.74
N VAL A 91 4.72 14.09 14.47
CA VAL A 91 5.39 13.50 15.64
C VAL A 91 6.48 12.52 15.22
N ASP A 92 6.17 11.64 14.28
CA ASP A 92 7.09 10.64 13.74
C ASP A 92 6.75 10.39 12.27
N LYS A 93 7.63 10.86 11.37
CA LYS A 93 7.43 10.72 9.91
C LYS A 93 7.30 9.27 9.44
N ASP A 94 7.90 8.33 10.18
CA ASP A 94 7.96 6.91 9.81
C ASP A 94 6.92 6.06 10.57
N ILE A 95 5.98 6.67 11.30
CA ILE A 95 5.02 5.95 12.14
C ILE A 95 4.21 4.91 11.37
N PHE A 96 3.70 5.25 10.19
CA PHE A 96 2.92 4.33 9.36
C PHE A 96 3.81 3.27 8.71
N ALA A 97 5.01 3.65 8.27
CA ALA A 97 5.98 2.72 7.70
C ALA A 97 6.41 1.67 8.72
N ARG A 98 6.60 2.05 9.99
CA ARG A 98 6.93 1.14 11.09
C ARG A 98 5.81 0.13 11.37
N HIS A 99 4.57 0.60 11.40
CA HIS A 99 3.43 -0.29 11.62
C HIS A 99 3.24 -1.25 10.46
N LEU A 100 3.28 -0.77 9.23
CA LEU A 100 3.14 -1.62 8.04
C LEU A 100 4.28 -2.63 7.94
N ASN A 101 5.52 -2.20 8.25
CA ASN A 101 6.68 -3.08 8.31
C ASN A 101 6.45 -4.26 9.28
N ALA A 102 5.91 -4.00 10.47
CA ALA A 102 5.61 -5.07 11.43
C ALA A 102 4.56 -6.05 10.89
N GLN A 103 3.51 -5.56 10.22
CA GLN A 103 2.49 -6.41 9.59
C GLN A 103 3.10 -7.26 8.47
N ILE A 104 3.92 -6.66 7.60
CA ILE A 104 4.59 -7.37 6.51
C ILE A 104 5.56 -8.42 7.08
N HIS A 105 6.37 -8.08 8.09
CA HIS A 105 7.24 -9.06 8.75
C HIS A 105 6.46 -10.28 9.26
N MET A 106 5.39 -10.05 10.01
CA MET A 106 4.54 -11.16 10.47
C MET A 106 4.04 -12.02 9.30
N PHE A 107 3.57 -11.39 8.22
CA PHE A 107 3.11 -12.11 7.04
C PHE A 107 4.22 -12.95 6.40
N LEU A 108 5.43 -12.39 6.26
CA LEU A 108 6.59 -13.07 5.67
C LEU A 108 7.07 -14.24 6.57
N ASP A 109 7.13 -14.03 7.88
CA ASP A 109 7.62 -15.01 8.86
C ASP A 109 6.67 -16.21 9.03
N TYR A 110 5.36 -15.98 8.88
CA TYR A 110 4.34 -17.03 8.97
C TYR A 110 4.02 -17.70 7.62
N ALA A 111 4.78 -17.40 6.56
CA ALA A 111 4.62 -18.10 5.30
C ALA A 111 5.18 -19.54 5.40
N PRO A 112 4.49 -20.55 4.84
CA PRO A 112 5.04 -21.90 4.74
C PRO A 112 6.38 -21.91 4.00
N LEU A 113 7.31 -22.77 4.41
CA LEU A 113 8.70 -22.82 3.88
C LEU A 113 8.78 -23.16 2.38
N ASP A 114 7.76 -23.79 1.84
CA ASP A 114 7.64 -24.21 0.45
C ASP A 114 6.86 -23.21 -0.42
N VAL A 115 6.36 -22.14 0.17
CA VAL A 115 5.54 -21.11 -0.51
C VAL A 115 6.25 -19.76 -0.46
N ARG A 116 6.44 -19.13 -1.62
CA ARG A 116 7.01 -17.76 -1.68
C ARG A 116 5.98 -16.74 -1.22
N PRO A 117 6.26 -15.97 -0.14
CA PRO A 117 5.38 -14.87 0.25
C PRO A 117 5.57 -13.64 -0.65
N VAL A 118 4.46 -12.99 -1.00
CA VAL A 118 4.40 -11.78 -1.82
C VAL A 118 3.53 -10.74 -1.14
N ALA A 119 4.12 -9.66 -0.66
CA ALA A 119 3.40 -8.53 -0.08
C ALA A 119 3.15 -7.45 -1.14
N LEU A 120 1.90 -6.98 -1.26
CA LEU A 120 1.46 -6.00 -2.25
C LEU A 120 1.02 -4.72 -1.53
N VAL A 121 1.87 -3.70 -1.50
CA VAL A 121 1.56 -2.40 -0.88
C VAL A 121 0.93 -1.49 -1.93
N SER A 122 -0.39 -1.28 -1.87
CA SER A 122 -1.17 -0.66 -2.97
C SER A 122 -1.39 0.85 -2.85
N ASP A 123 -0.93 1.49 -1.79
CA ASP A 123 -1.16 2.92 -1.53
C ASP A 123 0.11 3.70 -1.11
N TRP A 124 1.26 3.24 -1.57
CA TRP A 124 2.53 3.93 -1.33
C TRP A 124 2.49 5.37 -1.88
N ARG A 125 2.88 6.33 -1.03
CA ARG A 125 2.81 7.76 -1.34
C ARG A 125 4.07 8.55 -1.05
N TYR A 126 4.85 8.17 -0.04
CA TYR A 126 5.99 8.97 0.44
C TYR A 126 7.30 8.20 0.32
N LEU A 127 8.36 8.93 -0.06
CA LEU A 127 9.70 8.35 -0.21
C LEU A 127 10.21 7.66 1.07
N ASN A 128 9.93 8.24 2.24
CA ASN A 128 10.34 7.66 3.52
C ASN A 128 9.70 6.29 3.79
N GLU A 129 8.50 6.04 3.28
CA GLU A 129 7.81 4.73 3.40
C GLU A 129 8.62 3.64 2.68
N TYR A 130 9.09 3.92 1.45
CA TYR A 130 9.96 3.02 0.71
C TYR A 130 11.30 2.82 1.43
N LEU A 131 11.97 3.92 1.80
CA LEU A 131 13.29 3.86 2.44
C LEU A 131 13.24 3.08 3.75
N PHE A 132 12.16 3.21 4.51
CA PHE A 132 11.97 2.47 5.75
C PHE A 132 11.82 0.96 5.48
N LEU A 133 10.94 0.56 4.57
CA LEU A 133 10.72 -0.85 4.24
C LEU A 133 11.98 -1.47 3.62
N ALA A 134 12.64 -0.77 2.70
CA ALA A 134 13.88 -1.24 2.06
C ALA A 134 15.02 -1.46 3.05
N LYS A 135 15.07 -0.68 4.13
CA LYS A 135 16.07 -0.82 5.19
C LYS A 135 15.78 -1.99 6.13
N HIS A 136 14.51 -2.30 6.40
CA HIS A 136 14.12 -3.19 7.49
C HIS A 136 13.57 -4.55 7.04
N LEU A 137 13.18 -4.69 5.75
CA LEU A 137 12.71 -5.98 5.21
C LEU A 137 13.84 -6.70 4.47
N ASP A 138 14.08 -7.96 4.82
CA ASP A 138 14.92 -8.84 3.99
C ASP A 138 14.09 -9.44 2.85
N ALA A 139 13.72 -8.60 1.90
CA ALA A 139 12.88 -8.94 0.76
C ALA A 139 13.41 -8.29 -0.53
N GLN A 140 13.02 -8.84 -1.68
CA GLN A 140 13.18 -8.16 -2.95
C GLN A 140 12.04 -7.15 -3.10
N ILE A 141 12.37 -5.86 -3.23
CA ILE A 141 11.36 -4.80 -3.41
C ILE A 141 11.29 -4.41 -4.88
N VAL A 142 10.09 -4.44 -5.43
CA VAL A 142 9.74 -3.98 -6.78
C VAL A 142 8.79 -2.80 -6.65
N THR A 143 9.12 -1.67 -7.27
CA THR A 143 8.28 -0.48 -7.25
C THR A 143 7.58 -0.30 -8.59
N VAL A 144 6.29 0.03 -8.54
CA VAL A 144 5.43 0.21 -9.71
C VAL A 144 4.70 1.53 -9.61
N GLU A 145 4.82 2.38 -10.64
CA GLU A 145 3.99 3.56 -10.79
C GLU A 145 2.85 3.29 -11.77
N MET A 146 1.62 3.44 -11.29
CA MET A 146 0.41 3.34 -12.11
C MET A 146 0.05 4.71 -12.66
N GLN A 147 0.02 4.82 -13.99
CA GLN A 147 -0.40 6.03 -14.70
C GLN A 147 -1.71 5.76 -15.45
N ARG A 148 -2.63 6.70 -15.39
CA ARG A 148 -3.88 6.65 -16.15
C ARG A 148 -4.03 7.92 -16.97
N PRO A 149 -4.15 7.83 -18.30
CA PRO A 149 -4.37 8.99 -19.16
C PRO A 149 -5.56 9.83 -18.70
N GLY A 150 -5.39 11.14 -18.64
CA GLY A 150 -6.45 12.09 -18.24
C GLY A 150 -6.64 12.23 -16.72
N TYR A 151 -5.83 11.55 -15.90
CA TYR A 151 -5.83 11.70 -14.45
C TYR A 151 -4.53 12.32 -13.97
N GLY A 152 -4.62 13.28 -13.07
CA GLY A 152 -3.49 13.93 -12.42
C GLY A 152 -3.60 13.86 -10.89
N PRO A 153 -2.61 14.43 -10.17
CA PRO A 153 -2.64 14.54 -8.71
C PRO A 153 -3.93 15.26 -8.24
N ALA A 154 -4.51 14.75 -7.16
CA ALA A 154 -5.75 15.29 -6.61
C ALA A 154 -5.53 16.60 -5.82
N ASN A 155 -4.30 16.87 -5.38
CA ASN A 155 -3.89 18.05 -4.62
C ASN A 155 -2.36 18.23 -4.67
N ASP A 156 -1.88 19.38 -4.15
CA ASP A 156 -0.45 19.72 -4.14
C ASP A 156 0.41 18.77 -3.32
N GLU A 157 -0.12 18.18 -2.26
CA GLU A 157 0.58 17.18 -1.44
C GLU A 157 0.87 15.90 -2.25
N GLU A 158 -0.11 15.41 -3.01
CA GLU A 158 0.07 14.26 -3.90
C GLU A 158 1.03 14.58 -5.04
N ALA A 159 0.95 15.79 -5.61
CA ALA A 159 1.87 16.25 -6.66
C ALA A 159 3.31 16.33 -6.16
N GLY A 160 3.54 16.94 -4.99
CA GLY A 160 4.86 17.06 -4.37
C GLY A 160 5.47 15.68 -4.04
N SER A 161 4.68 14.82 -3.42
CA SER A 161 5.09 13.47 -3.05
C SER A 161 5.48 12.62 -4.27
N LEU A 162 4.72 12.69 -5.36
CA LEU A 162 5.08 12.03 -6.62
C LEU A 162 6.35 12.62 -7.23
N ALA A 163 6.53 13.95 -7.20
CA ALA A 163 7.73 14.60 -7.69
C ALA A 163 8.98 14.17 -6.92
N ASP A 164 8.92 14.07 -5.59
CA ASP A 164 10.01 13.58 -4.74
C ASP A 164 10.39 12.13 -5.06
N MET A 165 9.39 11.26 -5.25
CA MET A 165 9.62 9.87 -5.66
C MET A 165 10.24 9.78 -7.06
N MET A 166 9.79 10.63 -7.99
CA MET A 166 10.33 10.70 -9.37
C MET A 166 11.77 11.21 -9.41
N ALA A 167 12.11 12.20 -8.59
CA ALA A 167 13.49 12.71 -8.49
C ALA A 167 14.46 11.63 -7.99
N SER A 168 13.94 10.65 -7.23
CA SER A 168 14.68 9.48 -6.76
C SER A 168 14.60 8.32 -7.76
N MET A 169 14.89 8.56 -9.03
CA MET A 169 14.71 7.62 -10.16
C MET A 169 15.32 6.22 -9.97
N GLN A 170 16.25 6.04 -9.04
CA GLN A 170 16.81 4.73 -8.67
C GLN A 170 15.83 3.81 -7.96
N ILE A 171 14.66 4.34 -7.55
CA ILE A 171 13.66 3.64 -6.74
C ILE A 171 12.52 3.08 -7.60
N LEU A 172 12.22 3.71 -8.75
CA LEU A 172 11.14 3.27 -9.62
C LEU A 172 11.63 2.25 -10.63
N HIS A 173 11.25 0.98 -10.43
CA HIS A 173 11.61 -0.12 -11.32
C HIS A 173 10.73 -0.18 -12.57
N THR A 174 9.44 0.17 -12.46
CA THR A 174 8.48 0.01 -13.55
C THR A 174 7.45 1.13 -13.55
N ARG A 175 7.15 1.66 -14.73
CA ARG A 175 6.01 2.55 -14.98
C ARG A 175 5.01 1.84 -15.85
N LEU A 176 3.76 1.76 -15.40
CA LEU A 176 2.67 1.15 -16.14
C LEU A 176 1.64 2.21 -16.52
N ALA A 177 1.60 2.55 -17.80
CA ALA A 177 0.54 3.39 -18.37
C ALA A 177 -0.55 2.46 -18.91
N VAL A 178 -1.53 2.13 -18.07
CA VAL A 178 -2.60 1.20 -18.43
C VAL A 178 -3.97 1.81 -18.17
N ASP A 179 -4.90 1.48 -19.02
CA ASP A 179 -6.31 1.64 -18.73
C ASP A 179 -6.82 0.51 -17.80
N PRO A 180 -8.01 0.63 -17.23
CA PRO A 180 -8.56 -0.43 -16.37
C PRO A 180 -8.70 -1.79 -17.03
N ALA A 181 -8.85 -1.86 -18.36
CA ALA A 181 -8.95 -3.11 -19.10
C ALA A 181 -7.56 -3.78 -19.26
N GLY A 182 -6.51 -2.98 -19.48
CA GLY A 182 -5.14 -3.46 -19.63
C GLY A 182 -4.48 -3.92 -18.31
N VAL A 183 -4.98 -3.49 -17.15
CA VAL A 183 -4.39 -3.82 -15.84
C VAL A 183 -4.28 -5.34 -15.62
N ARG A 184 -5.30 -6.10 -15.99
CA ARG A 184 -5.29 -7.57 -15.83
C ARG A 184 -4.28 -8.26 -16.72
N ALA A 185 -4.15 -7.80 -17.97
CA ALA A 185 -3.19 -8.35 -18.92
C ALA A 185 -1.76 -8.17 -18.41
N VAL A 186 -1.41 -6.95 -17.99
CA VAL A 186 -0.07 -6.65 -17.45
C VAL A 186 0.23 -7.44 -16.18
N ALA A 187 -0.74 -7.61 -15.28
CA ALA A 187 -0.55 -8.41 -14.06
C ALA A 187 -0.25 -9.90 -14.36
N SER A 188 -0.69 -10.41 -15.51
CA SER A 188 -0.44 -11.79 -15.93
C SER A 188 0.94 -11.99 -16.59
N GLU A 189 1.63 -10.91 -16.94
CA GLU A 189 2.95 -10.94 -17.60
C GLU A 189 4.12 -10.77 -16.60
N ILE A 190 3.83 -10.44 -15.35
CA ILE A 190 4.79 -10.26 -14.26
C ILE A 190 4.99 -11.59 -13.49
#